data_c8932f31065ea94a364b88127da97349
#
_entry.id   c8932f31065ea94a364b88127da97349
#
_cell.length_a   1.000
_cell.length_b   1.000
_cell.length_c   1.000
_cell.angle_alpha   90.00
_cell.angle_beta   90.00
_cell.angle_gamma   90.00
#
_symmetry.space_group_name_H-M   'P 1'
#
loop_
_entity.id
_entity.type
_entity.pdbx_description
1 polymer ?
#
loop_
_entity_poly.entity_id
_entity_poly.type
_entity_poly.pdbx_seq_one_letter_code
_entity_poly.pdbx_strand_id
1 'polypeptide(L)'
;MKQPKEHFALCLDNAGYEVSLIPGKVYHLVADGRAAQDDLIRIVDETGGDYLYHKDLFAFVDFPESVESRLLAMEWLRRPA
;
A
#
# COMPACT_ATOMS: atom_id res chain seq x y z
N MET A 1 23.61 -4.48 0.24
CA MET A 1 22.77 -3.41 0.83
C MET A 1 21.34 -3.85 0.98
N LYS A 2 20.81 -3.67 2.16
CA LYS A 2 19.48 -4.14 2.45
C LYS A 2 18.46 -3.08 2.08
N GLN A 3 17.43 -3.47 1.37
CA GLN A 3 16.36 -2.55 1.04
C GLN A 3 15.34 -2.51 2.17
N PRO A 4 14.76 -1.34 2.43
CA PRO A 4 13.70 -1.27 3.42
C PRO A 4 12.53 -2.14 2.99
N LYS A 5 11.90 -2.76 3.96
CA LYS A 5 10.69 -3.51 3.70
C LYS A 5 9.52 -2.55 3.76
N GLU A 6 9.05 -2.17 2.61
CA GLU A 6 7.93 -1.25 2.53
C GLU A 6 6.77 -1.96 1.89
N HIS A 7 6.21 -2.93 2.64
CA HIS A 7 5.11 -3.73 2.12
C HIS A 7 3.74 -3.13 2.42
N PHE A 8 3.68 -2.17 3.34
CA PHE A 8 2.40 -1.60 3.74
C PHE A 8 2.52 -0.11 3.94
N ALA A 9 1.41 0.58 3.72
CA ALA A 9 1.36 2.03 3.90
C ALA A 9 0.02 2.40 4.51
N LEU A 10 0.06 3.37 5.43
CA LEU A 10 -1.13 3.89 6.10
C LEU A 10 -1.63 5.09 5.31
N CYS A 11 -2.90 5.08 4.94
CA CYS A 11 -3.48 6.21 4.23
C CYS A 11 -3.71 7.36 5.18
N LEU A 12 -3.13 8.52 4.86
CA LEU A 12 -3.27 9.72 5.67
C LEU A 12 -4.29 10.69 5.10
N ASP A 13 -4.48 10.67 3.78
CA ASP A 13 -5.33 11.61 3.10
C ASP A 13 -5.86 10.95 1.84
N ASN A 14 -7.14 11.14 1.57
CA ASN A 14 -7.75 10.57 0.37
C ASN A 14 -8.38 11.62 -0.53
N ALA A 15 -7.98 12.88 -0.39
CA ALA A 15 -8.57 13.96 -1.20
C ALA A 15 -8.40 13.65 -2.68
N GLY A 16 -9.52 13.61 -3.41
CA GLY A 16 -9.51 13.23 -4.82
C GLY A 16 -9.64 11.75 -5.07
N TYR A 17 -9.60 10.93 -4.02
CA TYR A 17 -9.63 9.46 -4.15
C TYR A 17 -10.61 8.84 -3.15
N GLU A 18 -11.71 9.52 -2.89
CA GLU A 18 -12.63 9.11 -1.82
C GLU A 18 -13.25 7.74 -2.06
N VAL A 19 -13.33 7.31 -3.32
CA VAL A 19 -13.89 6.00 -3.65
C VAL A 19 -12.89 4.88 -3.44
N SER A 20 -11.61 5.18 -3.63
CA SER A 20 -10.58 4.13 -3.64
C SER A 20 -9.70 4.07 -2.40
N LEU A 21 -9.72 5.11 -1.56
CA LEU A 21 -8.88 5.14 -0.36
C LEU A 21 -9.68 5.57 0.86
N ILE A 22 -9.36 4.97 2.00
CA ILE A 22 -9.97 5.31 3.28
C ILE A 22 -8.87 5.79 4.22
N PRO A 23 -8.96 7.03 4.72
CA PRO A 23 -7.94 7.52 5.67
C PRO A 23 -7.92 6.68 6.93
N GLY A 24 -6.72 6.42 7.42
CA GLY A 24 -6.53 5.61 8.61
C GLY A 24 -6.45 4.12 8.34
N LYS A 25 -6.60 3.72 7.10
CA LYS A 25 -6.52 2.30 6.74
C LYS A 25 -5.13 1.97 6.20
N VAL A 26 -4.67 0.75 6.44
CA VAL A 26 -3.40 0.24 5.95
C VAL A 26 -3.64 -0.49 4.65
N TYR A 27 -2.81 -0.19 3.64
CA TYR A 27 -2.92 -0.81 2.32
C TYR A 27 -1.63 -1.52 1.95
N HIS A 28 -1.75 -2.51 1.09
CA HIS A 28 -0.60 -3.24 0.56
C HIS A 28 0.16 -2.37 -0.43
N LEU A 29 1.45 -2.23 -0.21
CA LEU A 29 2.35 -1.47 -1.06
C LEU A 29 3.10 -2.45 -1.95
N VAL A 30 2.95 -2.30 -3.26
CA VAL A 30 3.64 -3.16 -4.22
C VAL A 30 4.92 -2.45 -4.65
N ALA A 31 6.03 -3.16 -4.57
CA ALA A 31 7.33 -2.59 -4.94
C ALA A 31 7.30 -2.14 -6.40
N ASP A 32 7.73 -0.91 -6.64
CA ASP A 32 7.81 -0.34 -7.99
C ASP A 32 8.89 0.72 -7.99
N GLY A 33 10.10 0.31 -8.35
CA GLY A 33 11.27 1.20 -8.32
C GLY A 33 11.14 2.38 -9.26
N ARG A 34 10.43 2.22 -10.36
CA ARG A 34 10.26 3.31 -11.31
C ARG A 34 9.31 4.36 -10.75
N ALA A 35 8.24 3.92 -10.10
CA ALA A 35 7.30 4.84 -9.48
C ALA A 35 7.99 5.65 -8.39
N ALA A 36 8.88 5.01 -7.64
CA ALA A 36 9.59 5.68 -6.55
C ALA A 36 10.43 6.86 -7.05
N GLN A 37 10.92 6.80 -8.27
CA GLN A 37 11.70 7.89 -8.83
C GLN A 37 10.86 9.14 -9.07
N ASP A 38 9.54 8.98 -9.17
CA ASP A 38 8.62 10.08 -9.40
C ASP A 38 7.81 10.42 -8.16
N ASP A 39 8.28 9.99 -6.99
CA ASP A 39 7.59 10.20 -5.71
C ASP A 39 6.21 9.57 -5.69
N LEU A 40 6.03 8.50 -6.46
CA LEU A 40 4.79 7.74 -6.49
C LEU A 40 5.00 6.37 -5.86
N ILE A 41 3.93 5.81 -5.35
CA ILE A 41 3.94 4.44 -4.84
C ILE A 41 2.76 3.69 -5.43
N ARG A 42 2.94 2.38 -5.58
CA ARG A 42 1.89 1.52 -6.12
C ARG A 42 1.14 0.87 -4.97
N ILE A 43 -0.13 1.13 -4.89
CA ILE A 43 -0.99 0.71 -3.77
C ILE A 43 -2.12 -0.16 -4.30
N VAL A 44 -2.39 -1.28 -3.63
CA VAL A 44 -3.59 -2.07 -3.88
C VAL A 44 -4.71 -1.40 -3.09
N ASP A 45 -5.64 -0.75 -3.78
CA ASP A 45 -6.64 0.09 -3.13
C ASP A 45 -7.97 -0.65 -2.92
N GLU A 46 -9.00 0.09 -2.55
CA GLU A 46 -10.30 -0.52 -2.23
C GLU A 46 -10.94 -1.21 -3.42
N THR A 47 -10.55 -0.86 -4.64
CA THR A 47 -11.09 -1.51 -5.83
C THR A 47 -10.50 -2.90 -6.05
N GLY A 48 -9.43 -3.23 -5.34
CA GLY A 48 -8.73 -4.50 -5.52
C GLY A 48 -7.64 -4.46 -6.58
N GLY A 49 -7.56 -3.38 -7.34
CA GLY A 49 -6.49 -3.19 -8.31
C GLY A 49 -5.35 -2.37 -7.73
N ASP A 50 -4.20 -2.37 -8.40
CA ASP A 50 -3.07 -1.59 -7.95
C ASP A 50 -2.90 -0.37 -8.85
N TYR A 51 -2.75 0.79 -8.20
CA TYR A 51 -2.64 2.07 -8.89
C TYR A 51 -1.56 2.92 -8.24
N LEU A 52 -1.07 3.88 -8.99
CA LEU A 52 -0.04 4.79 -8.50
C LEU A 52 -0.68 5.96 -7.77
N TYR A 53 -0.13 6.27 -6.61
CA TYR A 53 -0.55 7.41 -5.80
C TYR A 53 0.67 8.19 -5.36
N HIS A 54 0.50 9.47 -5.08
CA HIS A 54 1.60 10.27 -4.56
C HIS A 54 1.94 9.78 -3.16
N LYS A 55 3.23 9.65 -2.89
CA LYS A 55 3.68 9.07 -1.61
C LYS A 55 3.25 9.93 -0.42
N ASP A 56 3.00 11.22 -0.63
CA ASP A 56 2.62 12.12 0.47
C ASP A 56 1.25 11.80 1.05
N LEU A 57 0.44 11.01 0.34
CA LEU A 57 -0.85 10.58 0.86
C LEU A 57 -0.73 9.46 1.89
N PHE A 58 0.47 8.93 2.07
CA PHE A 58 0.67 7.74 2.88
C PHE A 58 1.85 7.88 3.83
N ALA A 59 1.85 7.06 4.88
CA ALA A 59 3.02 6.84 5.73
C ALA A 59 3.39 5.37 5.60
N PHE A 60 4.69 5.10 5.40
CA PHE A 60 5.15 3.72 5.31
C PHE A 60 5.07 3.06 6.68
N VAL A 61 4.64 1.79 6.69
CA VAL A 61 4.49 1.03 7.92
C VAL A 61 5.38 -0.20 7.85
N ASP A 62 6.18 -0.39 8.89
CA ASP A 62 7.10 -1.51 8.99
C ASP A 62 6.61 -2.45 10.09
N PHE A 63 5.92 -3.52 9.69
CA PHE A 63 5.42 -4.51 10.63
C PHE A 63 6.45 -5.63 10.83
N PRO A 64 6.41 -6.31 11.98
CA PRO A 64 7.17 -7.55 12.10
C PRO A 64 6.79 -8.54 11.01
N GLU A 65 7.76 -9.37 10.63
CA GLU A 65 7.56 -10.29 9.52
C GLU A 65 6.36 -11.20 9.73
N SER A 66 6.15 -11.65 10.97
CA SER A 66 5.01 -12.53 11.26
C SER A 66 3.68 -11.84 11.01
N VAL A 67 3.62 -10.53 11.27
CA VAL A 67 2.39 -9.76 11.03
C VAL A 67 2.21 -9.54 9.54
N GLU A 68 3.29 -9.19 8.84
CA GLU A 68 3.21 -8.97 7.40
C GLU A 68 2.73 -10.19 6.65
N SER A 69 3.23 -11.36 7.05
CA SER A 69 2.82 -12.60 6.40
C SER A 69 1.31 -12.81 6.53
N ARG A 70 0.77 -12.50 7.70
CA ARG A 70 -0.66 -12.67 7.91
C ARG A 70 -1.49 -11.67 7.15
N LEU A 71 -1.01 -10.43 7.07
CA LEU A 71 -1.72 -9.40 6.33
C LEU A 71 -1.75 -9.72 4.84
N LEU A 72 -0.63 -10.20 4.30
CA LEU A 72 -0.57 -10.59 2.90
C LEU A 72 -1.49 -11.77 2.60
N ALA A 73 -1.57 -12.72 3.54
CA ALA A 73 -2.47 -13.86 3.38
C ALA A 73 -3.92 -13.42 3.39
N MET A 74 -4.27 -12.45 4.24
CA MET A 74 -5.63 -11.91 4.27
C MET A 74 -5.98 -11.24 2.96
N GLU A 75 -5.06 -10.46 2.41
CA GLU A 75 -5.29 -9.79 1.14
C GLU A 75 -5.55 -10.80 0.04
N TRP A 76 -4.76 -11.88 0.03
CA TRP A 76 -4.95 -12.93 -0.94
C TRP A 76 -6.35 -13.54 -0.84
N LEU A 77 -6.82 -13.78 0.38
CA LEU A 77 -8.13 -14.36 0.61
C LEU A 77 -9.27 -13.42 0.23
N ARG A 78 -9.04 -12.12 0.26
CA ARG A 78 -10.07 -11.13 -0.05
C ARG A 78 -10.18 -10.84 -1.53
N ARG A 79 -9.24 -11.31 -2.33
CA ARG A 79 -9.29 -11.07 -3.77
C ARG A 79 -10.40 -11.88 -4.40
N PRO A 80 -11.13 -11.31 -5.35
CA PRO A 80 -12.10 -12.08 -6.09
C PRO A 80 -11.38 -13.18 -6.87
N ALA A 81 -12.00 -14.32 -6.96
CA ALA A 81 -11.41 -15.46 -7.64
C ALA A 81 -11.25 -15.18 -9.14
#